data_cbfac07cabfa4dcc853862ddfd1306aa
#
_entry.id   cbfac07cabfa4dcc853862ddfd1306aa
#
_cell.length_a   1.000
_cell.length_b   1.000
_cell.length_c   1.000
_cell.angle_alpha   90.00
_cell.angle_beta   90.00
_cell.angle_gamma   90.00
#
_symmetry.space_group_name_H-M   'P 1'
#
loop_
_entity.id
_entity.type
_entity.pdbx_description
1 polymer ?
#
loop_
_entity_poly.entity_id
_entity_poly.type
_entity_poly.pdbx_seq_one_letter_code
_entity_poly.pdbx_strand_id
1 'polypeptide(L)'
;MRPSWPEYALAIAEAAAARSEDPWLKVGACILRPDNSVAGVGYNGAPPGIEIDWTNRDQRRAHVLHAELNALRYCTTADTAGGLLAVTHLPCHECLKTIAAYRIARVHYVHELDAATYDANHINQIADTFRIQLTKETAPCSQ
;
A
#
# COMPACT_ATOMS: atom_id res chain seq x y z
N MET A 1 15.12 -9.49 19.08
CA MET A 1 13.76 -10.03 18.90
C MET A 1 13.34 -9.86 17.44
N ARG A 2 12.75 -10.87 16.88
CA ARG A 2 12.33 -10.77 15.47
C ARG A 2 11.07 -9.94 15.33
N PRO A 3 10.87 -9.27 14.19
CA PRO A 3 9.66 -8.49 13.94
C PRO A 3 8.41 -9.38 13.85
N SER A 4 7.25 -8.78 14.13
CA SER A 4 5.97 -9.40 13.83
C SER A 4 5.77 -9.53 12.32
N TRP A 5 4.77 -10.29 11.88
CA TRP A 5 4.50 -10.40 10.44
C TRP A 5 4.11 -9.04 9.81
N PRO A 6 3.26 -8.20 10.44
CA PRO A 6 3.02 -6.87 9.89
C PRO A 6 4.28 -6.00 9.83
N GLU A 7 5.13 -6.05 10.85
CA GLU A 7 6.39 -5.30 10.85
C GLU A 7 7.34 -5.79 9.75
N TYR A 8 7.43 -7.12 9.57
CA TYR A 8 8.22 -7.71 8.50
C TYR A 8 7.73 -7.27 7.12
N ALA A 9 6.41 -7.36 6.87
CA ALA A 9 5.82 -6.93 5.61
C ALA A 9 6.03 -5.43 5.39
N LEU A 10 5.93 -4.63 6.46
CA LEU A 10 6.15 -3.20 6.37
C LEU A 10 7.60 -2.86 6.02
N ALA A 11 8.57 -3.59 6.57
CA ALA A 11 9.98 -3.40 6.22
C ALA A 11 10.24 -3.69 4.74
N ILE A 12 9.58 -4.71 4.18
CA ILE A 12 9.66 -5.00 2.74
C ILE A 12 9.02 -3.85 1.95
N ALA A 13 7.87 -3.35 2.40
CA ALA A 13 7.20 -2.23 1.76
C ALA A 13 8.08 -0.98 1.74
N GLU A 14 8.78 -0.71 2.83
CA GLU A 14 9.70 0.43 2.93
C GLU A 14 10.88 0.28 1.96
N ALA A 15 11.43 -0.92 1.85
CA ALA A 15 12.48 -1.20 0.88
C ALA A 15 11.98 -0.98 -0.55
N ALA A 16 10.75 -1.41 -0.84
CA ALA A 16 10.14 -1.19 -2.15
C ALA A 16 9.96 0.31 -2.42
N ALA A 17 9.49 1.07 -1.44
CA ALA A 17 9.29 2.51 -1.58
C ALA A 17 10.56 3.23 -2.02
N ALA A 18 11.71 2.79 -1.53
CA ALA A 18 13.00 3.40 -1.89
C ALA A 18 13.31 3.31 -3.39
N ARG A 19 12.67 2.38 -4.10
CA ARG A 19 12.82 2.23 -5.55
C ARG A 19 11.96 3.20 -6.36
N SER A 20 11.00 3.87 -5.76
CA SER A 20 10.12 4.80 -6.51
C SER A 20 10.91 5.96 -7.10
N GLU A 21 10.60 6.29 -8.35
CA GLU A 21 11.17 7.46 -9.03
C GLU A 21 10.46 8.76 -8.66
N ASP A 22 9.32 8.67 -7.98
CA ASP A 22 8.52 9.85 -7.63
C ASP A 22 9.33 10.75 -6.68
N PRO A 23 9.66 11.98 -7.09
CA PRO A 23 10.46 12.88 -6.24
C PRO A 23 9.66 13.49 -5.09
N TRP A 24 8.34 13.35 -5.10
CA TRP A 24 7.45 13.99 -4.14
C TRP A 24 6.99 13.07 -3.04
N LEU A 25 6.68 11.82 -3.40
CA LEU A 25 6.16 10.85 -2.43
C LEU A 25 6.49 9.43 -2.88
N LYS A 26 7.26 8.73 -2.07
CA LYS A 26 7.65 7.34 -2.33
C LYS A 26 6.81 6.43 -1.44
N VAL A 27 6.01 5.59 -2.06
CA VAL A 27 5.12 4.65 -1.38
C VAL A 27 5.50 3.23 -1.77
N GLY A 28 5.50 2.33 -0.80
CA GLY A 28 5.73 0.90 -1.04
C GLY A 28 4.65 0.06 -0.38
N ALA A 29 4.41 -1.11 -0.95
CA ALA A 29 3.43 -2.07 -0.44
C ALA A 29 3.96 -3.48 -0.54
N CYS A 30 3.57 -4.32 0.42
CA CYS A 30 3.90 -5.73 0.45
C CYS A 30 2.66 -6.52 0.90
N ILE A 31 2.36 -7.59 0.19
CA ILE A 31 1.20 -8.43 0.47
C ILE A 31 1.69 -9.77 0.97
N LEU A 32 1.15 -10.20 2.12
CA LEU A 32 1.35 -11.54 2.65
C LEU A 32 0.08 -12.36 2.46
N ARG A 33 0.25 -13.60 2.02
CA ARG A 33 -0.82 -14.60 2.05
C ARG A 33 -1.19 -14.94 3.49
N PRO A 34 -2.33 -15.60 3.72
CA PRO A 34 -2.69 -16.02 5.07
C PRO A 34 -1.63 -16.90 5.77
N ASP A 35 -0.79 -17.59 5.02
CA ASP A 35 0.31 -18.39 5.58
C ASP A 35 1.58 -17.56 5.83
N ASN A 36 1.50 -16.23 5.64
CA ASN A 36 2.58 -15.27 5.82
C ASN A 36 3.67 -15.32 4.76
N SER A 37 3.46 -16.05 3.66
CA SER A 37 4.38 -15.96 2.51
C SER A 37 4.09 -14.69 1.72
N VAL A 38 5.13 -14.14 1.06
CA VAL A 38 5.02 -12.93 0.27
C VAL A 38 4.32 -13.24 -1.05
N ALA A 39 3.20 -12.58 -1.31
CA ALA A 39 2.44 -12.72 -2.56
C ALA A 39 2.83 -11.67 -3.59
N GLY A 40 3.09 -10.44 -3.16
CA GLY A 40 3.43 -9.36 -4.08
C GLY A 40 4.08 -8.19 -3.36
N VAL A 41 4.88 -7.45 -4.11
CA VAL A 41 5.56 -6.25 -3.63
C VAL A 41 5.47 -5.20 -4.74
N GLY A 42 5.24 -3.95 -4.37
CA GLY A 42 5.15 -2.88 -5.34
C GLY A 42 5.51 -1.53 -4.76
N TYR A 43 5.81 -0.60 -5.62
CA TYR A 43 6.00 0.82 -5.27
C TYR A 43 5.28 1.67 -6.31
N ASN A 44 5.02 2.93 -5.96
CA ASN A 44 4.32 3.82 -6.88
C ASN A 44 5.22 4.21 -8.05
N GLY A 45 4.68 4.18 -9.25
CA GLY A 45 5.45 4.49 -10.45
C GLY A 45 4.63 4.37 -11.72
N ALA A 46 5.27 4.68 -12.83
CA ALA A 46 4.66 4.57 -14.15
C ALA A 46 4.41 3.11 -14.51
N PRO A 47 3.41 2.82 -15.35
CA PRO A 47 3.31 1.53 -15.97
C PRO A 47 4.61 1.20 -16.72
N PRO A 48 5.01 -0.08 -16.79
CA PRO A 48 6.26 -0.45 -17.48
C PRO A 48 6.32 0.12 -18.89
N GLY A 49 7.46 0.72 -19.24
CA GLY A 49 7.69 1.29 -20.54
C GLY A 49 7.10 2.68 -20.77
N ILE A 50 6.40 3.22 -19.79
CA ILE A 50 5.79 4.56 -19.88
C ILE A 50 6.63 5.54 -19.09
N GLU A 51 6.97 6.68 -19.71
CA GLU A 51 7.67 7.76 -19.04
C GLU A 51 6.68 8.78 -18.49
N ILE A 52 6.98 9.32 -17.32
CA ILE A 52 6.17 10.35 -16.67
C ILE A 52 7.02 11.61 -16.54
N ASP A 53 6.42 12.75 -16.86
CA ASP A 53 7.01 14.04 -16.53
C ASP A 53 6.72 14.32 -15.05
N TRP A 54 7.67 14.04 -14.19
CA TRP A 54 7.53 14.21 -12.74
C TRP A 54 7.39 15.67 -12.30
N THR A 55 7.69 16.62 -13.18
CA THR A 55 7.50 18.05 -12.90
C THR A 55 6.07 18.50 -13.13
N ASN A 56 5.28 17.72 -13.87
CA ASN A 56 3.89 18.02 -14.19
C ASN A 56 2.98 17.25 -13.23
N ARG A 57 2.39 17.98 -12.28
CA ARG A 57 1.56 17.38 -11.23
C ARG A 57 0.35 16.62 -11.77
N ASP A 58 -0.31 17.21 -12.78
CA ASP A 58 -1.52 16.60 -13.35
C ASP A 58 -1.18 15.32 -14.10
N GLN A 59 -0.08 15.33 -14.88
CA GLN A 59 0.39 14.13 -15.57
C GLN A 59 0.80 13.04 -14.57
N ARG A 60 1.53 13.42 -13.52
CA ARG A 60 1.91 12.49 -12.48
C ARG A 60 0.70 11.81 -11.86
N ARG A 61 -0.31 12.59 -11.48
CA ARG A 61 -1.54 12.05 -10.87
C ARG A 61 -2.31 11.13 -11.81
N ALA A 62 -2.34 11.47 -13.09
CA ALA A 62 -3.09 10.71 -14.09
C ALA A 62 -2.38 9.41 -14.48
N HIS A 63 -1.06 9.35 -14.40
CA HIS A 63 -0.28 8.26 -14.98
C HIS A 63 0.38 7.34 -13.96
N VAL A 64 0.49 7.74 -12.70
CA VAL A 64 1.15 6.93 -11.67
C VAL A 64 0.22 5.82 -11.19
N LEU A 65 0.73 4.59 -11.20
CA LEU A 65 0.08 3.49 -10.49
C LEU A 65 0.49 3.55 -9.02
N HIS A 66 -0.48 3.43 -8.14
CA HIS A 66 -0.22 3.38 -6.71
C HIS A 66 0.50 2.08 -6.33
N ALA A 67 1.26 2.14 -5.25
CA ALA A 67 2.05 0.99 -4.78
C ALA A 67 1.19 -0.24 -4.53
N GLU A 68 0.00 -0.06 -3.97
CA GLU A 68 -0.93 -1.14 -3.67
C GLU A 68 -1.34 -1.87 -4.95
N LEU A 69 -1.66 -1.13 -6.01
CA LEU A 69 -2.03 -1.73 -7.30
C LEU A 69 -0.84 -2.44 -7.94
N ASN A 70 0.35 -1.87 -7.84
CA ASN A 70 1.55 -2.53 -8.35
C ASN A 70 1.86 -3.83 -7.61
N ALA A 71 1.60 -3.89 -6.31
CA ALA A 71 1.75 -5.13 -5.55
C ALA A 71 0.68 -6.16 -5.93
N LEU A 72 -0.57 -5.71 -6.09
CA LEU A 72 -1.71 -6.59 -6.39
C LEU A 72 -1.68 -7.16 -7.81
N ARG A 73 -1.10 -6.46 -8.76
CA ARG A 73 -1.21 -6.86 -10.17
C ARG A 73 -0.59 -8.22 -10.50
N TYR A 74 0.26 -8.74 -9.63
CA TYR A 74 0.84 -10.08 -9.78
C TYR A 74 0.12 -11.14 -8.95
N CYS A 75 -0.96 -10.76 -8.26
CA CYS A 75 -1.68 -11.63 -7.35
C CYS A 75 -3.01 -12.05 -7.92
N THR A 76 -3.51 -13.18 -7.45
CA THR A 76 -4.89 -13.60 -7.68
C THR A 76 -5.67 -13.47 -6.38
N THR A 77 -6.99 -13.49 -6.45
CA THR A 77 -7.83 -13.48 -5.24
C THR A 77 -7.55 -14.71 -4.38
N ALA A 78 -7.23 -15.85 -4.99
CA ALA A 78 -6.86 -17.05 -4.24
C ALA A 78 -5.60 -16.82 -3.40
N ASP A 79 -4.64 -16.04 -3.91
CA ASP A 79 -3.43 -15.70 -3.15
C ASP A 79 -3.71 -14.79 -1.97
N THR A 80 -4.61 -13.82 -2.15
CA THR A 80 -4.72 -12.68 -1.24
C THR A 80 -5.87 -12.78 -0.26
N ALA A 81 -6.86 -13.63 -0.52
CA ALA A 81 -8.03 -13.75 0.36
C ALA A 81 -7.63 -14.08 1.80
N GLY A 82 -8.04 -13.24 2.74
CA GLY A 82 -7.68 -13.38 4.15
C GLY A 82 -6.28 -12.91 4.50
N GLY A 83 -5.55 -12.36 3.55
CA GLY A 83 -4.17 -11.92 3.75
C GLY A 83 -4.02 -10.53 4.32
N LEU A 84 -2.79 -10.06 4.34
CA LEU A 84 -2.36 -8.76 4.86
C LEU A 84 -1.71 -7.94 3.76
N LEU A 85 -2.07 -6.67 3.67
CA LEU A 85 -1.33 -5.70 2.87
C LEU A 85 -0.68 -4.69 3.80
N ALA A 86 0.65 -4.62 3.78
CA ALA A 86 1.40 -3.58 4.47
C ALA A 86 1.78 -2.50 3.46
N VAL A 87 1.62 -1.25 3.85
CA VAL A 87 1.88 -0.10 2.97
C VAL A 87 2.45 1.04 3.80
N THR A 88 3.35 1.82 3.20
CA THR A 88 4.01 2.89 3.94
C THR A 88 3.07 4.03 4.29
N HIS A 89 2.06 4.28 3.46
CA HIS A 89 1.10 5.39 3.63
C HIS A 89 -0.32 4.87 3.58
N LEU A 90 -1.21 5.52 4.32
CA LEU A 90 -2.63 5.18 4.36
C LEU A 90 -3.21 5.12 2.93
N PRO A 91 -3.84 4.00 2.54
CA PRO A 91 -4.40 3.88 1.19
C PRO A 91 -5.51 4.88 0.94
N CYS A 92 -5.63 5.33 -0.31
CA CYS A 92 -6.79 6.13 -0.71
C CYS A 92 -8.02 5.22 -0.86
N HIS A 93 -9.20 5.85 -0.96
CA HIS A 93 -10.44 5.08 -1.07
C HIS A 93 -10.50 4.23 -2.34
N GLU A 94 -9.89 4.68 -3.44
CA GLU A 94 -9.83 3.88 -4.68
C GLU A 94 -9.02 2.61 -4.48
N CYS A 95 -7.86 2.70 -3.80
CA CYS A 95 -7.07 1.52 -3.50
C CYS A 95 -7.79 0.59 -2.54
N LEU A 96 -8.52 1.11 -1.55
CA LEU A 96 -9.27 0.26 -0.62
C LEU A 96 -10.35 -0.56 -1.34
N LYS A 97 -11.00 -0.01 -2.35
CA LYS A 97 -11.96 -0.76 -3.16
C LYS A 97 -11.30 -1.97 -3.83
N THR A 98 -10.15 -1.77 -4.42
CA THR A 98 -9.40 -2.85 -5.08
C THR A 98 -8.89 -3.86 -4.05
N ILE A 99 -8.36 -3.39 -2.93
CA ILE A 99 -7.89 -4.25 -1.84
C ILE A 99 -9.05 -5.14 -1.34
N ALA A 100 -10.24 -4.55 -1.18
CA ALA A 100 -11.43 -5.31 -0.78
C ALA A 100 -11.82 -6.35 -1.82
N ALA A 101 -11.72 -6.00 -3.11
CA ALA A 101 -12.03 -6.94 -4.20
C ALA A 101 -11.10 -8.15 -4.21
N TYR A 102 -9.86 -7.97 -3.77
CA TYR A 102 -8.90 -9.07 -3.58
C TYR A 102 -9.09 -9.80 -2.25
N ARG A 103 -10.10 -9.42 -1.45
CA ARG A 103 -10.47 -10.06 -0.18
C ARG A 103 -9.35 -10.05 0.85
N ILE A 104 -8.51 -9.06 0.81
CA ILE A 104 -7.50 -8.83 1.85
C ILE A 104 -8.23 -8.46 3.14
N ALA A 105 -7.86 -9.11 4.25
CA ALA A 105 -8.54 -8.94 5.52
C ALA A 105 -7.97 -7.80 6.36
N ARG A 106 -6.69 -7.46 6.14
CA ARG A 106 -5.99 -6.51 6.99
C ARG A 106 -5.06 -5.62 6.19
N VAL A 107 -5.09 -4.33 6.51
CA VAL A 107 -4.14 -3.34 5.96
C VAL A 107 -3.39 -2.73 7.14
N HIS A 108 -2.07 -2.73 7.06
CA HIS A 108 -1.19 -2.15 8.08
C HIS A 108 -0.34 -1.05 7.46
N TYR A 109 -0.35 0.16 8.04
CA TYR A 109 0.33 1.31 7.45
C TYR A 109 1.07 2.13 8.52
N VAL A 110 1.94 3.05 8.07
CA VAL A 110 2.74 3.91 8.95
C VAL A 110 2.27 5.35 8.93
N HIS A 111 2.26 5.95 7.75
CA HIS A 111 2.09 7.40 7.59
C HIS A 111 0.69 7.73 7.11
N GLU A 112 0.13 8.79 7.69
CA GLU A 112 -1.06 9.43 7.12
C GLU A 112 -0.61 10.63 6.30
N LEU A 113 -1.29 10.87 5.19
CA LEU A 113 -1.11 12.11 4.45
C LEU A 113 -1.88 13.22 5.15
N ASP A 114 -1.58 14.48 4.81
CA ASP A 114 -2.24 15.59 5.46
C ASP A 114 -3.75 15.59 5.18
N ALA A 115 -4.52 16.26 6.03
CA ALA A 115 -5.97 16.28 5.95
C ALA A 115 -6.52 16.92 4.66
N ALA A 116 -5.72 17.73 3.98
CA ALA A 116 -6.10 18.30 2.70
C ALA A 116 -6.08 17.25 1.58
N THR A 117 -5.28 16.18 1.73
CA THR A 117 -5.16 15.11 0.76
C THR A 117 -6.14 13.99 1.05
N TYR A 118 -6.16 13.51 2.29
CA TYR A 118 -7.05 12.43 2.72
C TYR A 118 -7.63 12.73 4.09
N ASP A 119 -8.91 12.44 4.25
CA ASP A 119 -9.55 12.42 5.55
C ASP A 119 -9.43 10.99 6.11
N ALA A 120 -8.54 10.81 7.10
CA ALA A 120 -8.30 9.50 7.70
C ALA A 120 -9.56 8.90 8.32
N ASN A 121 -10.46 9.72 8.88
CA ASN A 121 -11.71 9.23 9.44
C ASN A 121 -12.61 8.65 8.35
N HIS A 122 -12.68 9.32 7.20
CA HIS A 122 -13.43 8.82 6.05
C HIS A 122 -12.86 7.50 5.53
N ILE A 123 -11.54 7.40 5.43
CA ILE A 123 -10.87 6.17 5.02
C ILE A 123 -11.16 5.04 6.02
N ASN A 124 -11.13 5.31 7.31
CA ASN A 124 -11.47 4.31 8.34
C ASN A 124 -12.92 3.83 8.21
N GLN A 125 -13.86 4.72 7.91
CA GLN A 125 -15.26 4.35 7.69
C GLN A 125 -15.41 3.42 6.48
N ILE A 126 -14.69 3.73 5.39
CA ILE A 126 -14.71 2.88 4.19
C ILE A 126 -14.11 1.50 4.51
N ALA A 127 -13.00 1.46 5.23
CA ALA A 127 -12.38 0.19 5.63
C ALA A 127 -13.34 -0.66 6.46
N ASP A 128 -14.06 -0.05 7.40
CA ASP A 128 -15.07 -0.76 8.20
C ASP A 128 -16.17 -1.33 7.31
N THR A 129 -16.67 -0.53 6.37
CA THR A 129 -17.71 -0.96 5.43
C THR A 129 -17.24 -2.17 4.62
N PHE A 130 -15.98 -2.18 4.22
CA PHE A 130 -15.40 -3.25 3.42
C PHE A 130 -14.87 -4.41 4.27
N ARG A 131 -15.03 -4.35 5.59
CA ARG A 131 -14.56 -5.37 6.53
C ARG A 131 -13.05 -5.58 6.48
N ILE A 132 -12.30 -4.50 6.25
CA ILE A 132 -10.84 -4.49 6.30
C ILE A 132 -10.44 -3.99 7.67
N GLN A 133 -9.62 -4.76 8.39
CA GLN A 133 -9.02 -4.32 9.64
C GLN A 133 -7.85 -3.39 9.30
N LEU A 134 -8.03 -2.11 9.54
CA LEU A 134 -7.02 -1.10 9.26
C LEU A 134 -6.25 -0.81 10.55
N THR A 135 -4.93 -1.04 10.54
CA THR A 135 -4.07 -0.82 11.70
C THR A 135 -2.91 0.08 11.35
N LYS A 136 -2.52 0.94 12.28
CA LYS A 136 -1.41 1.86 12.11
C LYS A 136 -0.22 1.41 12.95
N GLU A 137 0.97 1.48 12.38
CA GLU A 137 2.19 1.20 13.13
C GLU A 137 2.38 2.27 14.21
N THR A 138 2.50 1.82 15.46
CA THR A 138 2.55 2.74 16.61
C THR A 138 3.96 3.02 17.08
N ALA A 139 4.90 2.18 16.73
CA ALA A 139 6.29 2.42 17.06
C ALA A 139 7.09 2.51 15.77
N PRO A 140 7.96 3.53 15.59
CA PRO A 140 8.84 3.51 14.44
C PRO A 140 9.65 2.22 14.48
N CYS A 141 9.73 1.54 13.34
CA CYS A 141 10.70 0.46 13.16
C CYS A 141 12.06 1.08 13.40
N SER A 142 12.52 1.03 14.61
CA SER A 142 13.75 1.68 14.90
C SER A 142 14.86 0.81 14.51
N GLN A 143 15.47 1.34 13.73
CA GLN A 143 16.78 1.15 13.58
C GLN A 143 17.53 0.31 14.19
#